data_7095d9b22c82d105106934a464841675
#
_entry.id   7095d9b22c82d105106934a464841675
#
_cell.length_a   1.000
_cell.length_b   1.000
_cell.length_c   1.000
_cell.angle_alpha   90.00
_cell.angle_beta   90.00
_cell.angle_gamma   90.00
#
_symmetry.space_group_name_H-M   'P 1'
#
loop_
_entity.id
_entity.type
_entity.pdbx_description
1 polymer ?
#
loop_
_entity_poly.entity_id
_entity_poly.type
_entity_poly.pdbx_seq_one_letter_code
_entity_poly.pdbx_strand_id
1 'polypeptide(L)'
;MKFLSFKHNDRTSYGVKVKREDAVWDLPMVFAEFGDKDFNPKTLIAGLQQNQTLDFQEQVRKAVVAAEESGRDEEFKLLFTDIDFLPPVTPPNNVIAFGRNYEDHASELNHEVDSLYVFTKAASSLTGDEATIPNHKDITEQLDYEGELGIVIGKSGEKIPRGLALDYIYGYTIINDITDRTAQSSHDQAFLSKSLTGACPMGPYIVTKDELPAPENVNIVTKVNNEIRQDGNTGEMILKIDELIEKISKYVALHPGDIIATGTPAGVGAGLQPPQFLQPGDEVKVTIDNLSLIHISEPTRLLSI
;
A
#
# COMPACT_ATOMS: atom_id res chain seq x y z
N MET A 1 14.59 -3.89 -4.13
CA MET A 1 14.73 -3.33 -2.76
C MET A 1 13.37 -3.26 -2.08
N LYS A 2 13.33 -3.26 -0.72
CA LYS A 2 12.10 -3.09 0.05
C LYS A 2 12.23 -1.83 0.90
N PHE A 3 11.53 -0.77 0.51
CA PHE A 3 11.52 0.52 1.21
C PHE A 3 10.37 0.60 2.20
N LEU A 4 10.58 1.26 3.35
CA LEU A 4 9.57 1.48 4.37
C LEU A 4 9.73 2.86 5.01
N SER A 5 8.64 3.38 5.57
CA SER A 5 8.66 4.51 6.50
C SER A 5 8.32 4.02 7.89
N PHE A 6 8.90 4.64 8.90
CA PHE A 6 8.75 4.20 10.28
C PHE A 6 8.89 5.36 11.26
N LYS A 7 8.44 5.12 12.50
CA LYS A 7 8.68 5.99 13.64
C LYS A 7 9.62 5.29 14.62
N HIS A 8 10.62 5.99 15.09
CA HIS A 8 11.54 5.53 16.14
C HIS A 8 11.82 6.68 17.11
N ASN A 9 11.56 6.49 18.42
CA ASN A 9 11.75 7.52 19.44
C ASN A 9 11.16 8.88 19.05
N ASP A 10 9.88 8.91 18.66
CA ASP A 10 9.14 10.08 18.18
C ASP A 10 9.66 10.75 16.89
N ARG A 11 10.70 10.22 16.27
CA ARG A 11 11.21 10.68 14.98
C ARG A 11 10.65 9.82 13.85
N THR A 12 10.01 10.45 12.89
CA THR A 12 9.66 9.81 11.61
C THR A 12 10.89 9.71 10.73
N SER A 13 11.11 8.55 10.15
CA SER A 13 12.19 8.26 9.21
C SER A 13 11.74 7.30 8.12
N TYR A 14 12.64 6.98 7.22
CA TYR A 14 12.44 5.96 6.19
C TYR A 14 13.72 5.18 5.94
N GLY A 15 13.58 4.01 5.34
CA GLY A 15 14.73 3.17 5.12
C GLY A 15 14.52 2.09 4.09
N VAL A 16 15.52 1.25 3.96
CA VAL A 16 15.49 0.03 3.16
C VAL A 16 15.73 -1.17 4.07
N LYS A 17 14.92 -2.21 3.90
CA LYS A 17 15.05 -3.46 4.69
C LYS A 17 16.43 -4.06 4.51
N VAL A 18 17.05 -4.45 5.62
CA VAL A 18 18.30 -5.23 5.61
C VAL A 18 18.02 -6.61 5.03
N LYS A 19 18.91 -7.11 4.18
CA LYS A 19 18.77 -8.46 3.62
C LYS A 19 18.89 -9.51 4.73
N ARG A 20 17.92 -10.43 4.79
CA ARG A 20 17.90 -11.57 5.74
C ARG A 20 17.82 -11.21 7.22
N GLU A 21 17.56 -9.96 7.57
CA GLU A 21 17.41 -9.49 8.94
C GLU A 21 16.06 -8.76 9.08
N ASP A 22 15.46 -8.82 10.26
CA ASP A 22 14.29 -8.02 10.62
C ASP A 22 14.74 -6.66 11.15
N ALA A 23 15.38 -5.92 10.26
CA ALA A 23 15.99 -4.62 10.49
C ALA A 23 15.86 -3.71 9.27
N VAL A 24 16.05 -2.43 9.49
CA VAL A 24 16.02 -1.37 8.48
C VAL A 24 17.29 -0.52 8.55
N TRP A 25 17.84 -0.18 7.41
CA TRP A 25 18.81 0.89 7.27
C TRP A 25 18.08 2.23 7.37
N ASP A 26 18.44 3.07 8.34
CA ASP A 26 17.90 4.44 8.45
C ASP A 26 18.58 5.34 7.40
N LEU A 27 17.93 5.49 6.24
CA LEU A 27 18.53 6.15 5.08
C LEU A 27 18.89 7.62 5.31
N PRO A 28 18.11 8.46 6.01
CA PRO A 28 18.55 9.81 6.38
C PRO A 28 19.88 9.85 7.15
N MET A 29 20.15 8.86 8.01
CA MET A 29 21.42 8.76 8.73
C MET A 29 22.54 8.26 7.81
N VAL A 30 22.26 7.22 7.02
CA VAL A 30 23.21 6.67 6.03
C VAL A 30 23.62 7.75 5.01
N PHE A 31 22.66 8.49 4.45
CA PHE A 31 22.97 9.56 3.50
C PHE A 31 23.71 10.73 4.11
N ALA A 32 23.46 11.04 5.38
CA ALA A 32 24.18 12.14 6.06
C ALA A 32 25.67 11.85 6.19
N GLU A 33 26.07 10.60 6.35
CA GLU A 33 27.48 10.19 6.55
C GLU A 33 28.14 9.71 5.24
N PHE A 34 27.44 8.92 4.43
CA PHE A 34 27.97 8.22 3.27
C PHE A 34 27.33 8.60 1.94
N GLY A 35 26.32 9.47 1.96
CA GLY A 35 25.65 9.93 0.75
C GLY A 35 26.44 10.97 -0.03
N ASP A 36 26.01 11.20 -1.27
CA ASP A 36 26.48 12.34 -2.05
C ASP A 36 26.04 13.64 -1.34
N LYS A 37 26.93 14.64 -1.30
CA LYS A 37 26.70 15.92 -0.55
C LYS A 37 25.42 16.63 -0.95
N ASP A 38 25.03 16.49 -2.22
CA ASP A 38 23.83 17.13 -2.78
C ASP A 38 22.59 16.22 -2.78
N PHE A 39 22.71 14.97 -2.26
CA PHE A 39 21.64 13.99 -2.25
C PHE A 39 21.38 13.46 -0.84
N ASN A 40 20.43 14.04 -0.14
CA ASN A 40 19.98 13.59 1.17
C ASN A 40 18.46 13.85 1.34
N PRO A 41 17.60 13.09 0.63
CA PRO A 41 16.16 13.21 0.80
C PRO A 41 15.78 12.87 2.25
N LYS A 42 14.90 13.68 2.84
CA LYS A 42 14.51 13.55 4.26
C LYS A 42 13.30 12.62 4.45
N THR A 43 12.62 12.28 3.38
CA THR A 43 11.47 11.37 3.37
C THR A 43 11.54 10.46 2.14
N LEU A 44 10.88 9.31 2.21
CA LEU A 44 10.83 8.40 1.06
C LEU A 44 10.19 9.06 -0.17
N ILE A 45 9.12 9.82 0.04
CA ILE A 45 8.49 10.56 -1.07
C ILE A 45 9.44 11.55 -1.74
N ALA A 46 10.28 12.24 -0.96
CA ALA A 46 11.29 13.14 -1.53
C ALA A 46 12.34 12.36 -2.36
N GLY A 47 12.72 11.15 -1.92
CA GLY A 47 13.60 10.26 -2.69
C GLY A 47 12.95 9.82 -4.01
N LEU A 48 11.68 9.44 -3.98
CA LEU A 48 10.92 9.07 -5.18
C LEU A 48 10.79 10.23 -6.18
N GLN A 49 10.56 11.43 -5.70
CA GLN A 49 10.45 12.63 -6.54
C GLN A 49 11.80 12.97 -7.21
N GLN A 50 12.92 12.76 -6.53
CA GLN A 50 14.26 12.97 -7.10
C GLN A 50 14.67 11.86 -8.07
N ASN A 51 14.03 10.69 -8.03
CA ASN A 51 14.31 9.56 -8.93
C ASN A 51 14.13 9.88 -10.44
N GLN A 52 13.51 10.98 -10.78
CA GLN A 52 13.39 11.45 -12.17
C GLN A 52 14.72 11.98 -12.74
N THR A 53 15.61 12.46 -11.88
CA THR A 53 16.89 13.07 -12.26
C THR A 53 18.09 12.26 -11.82
N LEU A 54 17.96 11.52 -10.73
CA LEU A 54 19.00 10.65 -10.16
C LEU A 54 18.38 9.30 -9.84
N ASP A 55 19.09 8.22 -10.14
CA ASP A 55 18.63 6.88 -9.78
C ASP A 55 18.68 6.70 -8.25
N PHE A 56 17.51 6.85 -7.62
CA PHE A 56 17.37 6.77 -6.17
C PHE A 56 17.86 5.42 -5.61
N GLN A 57 17.54 4.32 -6.28
CA GLN A 57 17.99 2.99 -5.85
C GLN A 57 19.51 2.85 -5.91
N GLU A 58 20.13 3.42 -6.94
CA GLU A 58 21.60 3.42 -7.07
C GLU A 58 22.26 4.27 -5.98
N GLN A 59 21.70 5.43 -5.63
CA GLN A 59 22.19 6.25 -4.52
C GLN A 59 22.09 5.50 -3.18
N VAL A 60 20.96 4.84 -2.94
CA VAL A 60 20.78 3.99 -1.74
C VAL A 60 21.80 2.87 -1.71
N ARG A 61 22.02 2.16 -2.83
CA ARG A 61 22.96 1.05 -2.90
C ARG A 61 24.38 1.51 -2.58
N LYS A 62 24.83 2.61 -3.18
CA LYS A 62 26.19 3.17 -2.92
C LYS A 62 26.37 3.56 -1.46
N ALA A 63 25.42 4.27 -0.88
CA ALA A 63 25.52 4.73 0.49
C ALA A 63 25.50 3.57 1.51
N VAL A 64 24.65 2.57 1.30
CA VAL A 64 24.59 1.37 2.15
C VAL A 64 25.90 0.56 2.04
N VAL A 65 26.43 0.34 0.84
CA VAL A 65 27.71 -0.36 0.66
C VAL A 65 28.84 0.39 1.37
N ALA A 66 28.91 1.71 1.25
CA ALA A 66 29.91 2.52 1.95
C ALA A 66 29.78 2.42 3.48
N ALA A 67 28.55 2.35 4.01
CA ALA A 67 28.31 2.12 5.44
C ALA A 67 28.81 0.73 5.87
N GLU A 68 28.53 -0.32 5.09
CA GLU A 68 29.01 -1.68 5.36
C GLU A 68 30.56 -1.73 5.34
N GLU A 69 31.20 -1.14 4.34
CA GLU A 69 32.67 -1.10 4.19
C GLU A 69 33.36 -0.27 5.32
N SER A 70 32.64 0.67 5.94
CA SER A 70 33.16 1.44 7.07
C SER A 70 33.34 0.63 8.35
N GLY A 71 32.68 -0.54 8.46
CA GLY A 71 32.61 -1.34 9.68
C GLY A 71 31.79 -0.72 10.81
N ARG A 72 31.00 0.32 10.51
CA ARG A 72 30.11 1.04 11.44
C ARG A 72 28.64 0.85 11.10
N ASP A 73 28.32 -0.15 10.31
CA ASP A 73 27.00 -0.42 9.77
C ASP A 73 25.90 -0.54 10.85
N GLU A 74 26.21 -1.11 12.01
CA GLU A 74 25.29 -1.25 13.14
C GLU A 74 24.81 0.10 13.72
N GLU A 75 25.55 1.20 13.50
CA GLU A 75 25.14 2.54 13.94
C GLU A 75 23.95 3.09 13.12
N PHE A 76 23.70 2.52 11.93
CA PHE A 76 22.71 2.98 10.96
C PHE A 76 21.54 2.02 10.77
N LYS A 77 21.52 0.91 11.51
CA LYS A 77 20.46 -0.09 11.49
C LYS A 77 19.54 0.03 12.70
N LEU A 78 18.29 -0.26 12.53
CA LEU A 78 17.28 -0.37 13.58
C LEU A 78 16.57 -1.70 13.43
N LEU A 79 16.33 -2.41 14.55
CA LEU A 79 15.52 -3.62 14.53
C LEU A 79 14.03 -3.27 14.32
N PHE A 80 13.27 -4.17 13.72
CA PHE A 80 11.82 -3.97 13.54
C PHE A 80 11.08 -3.88 14.87
N THR A 81 11.60 -4.52 15.94
CA THR A 81 11.06 -4.41 17.29
C THR A 81 11.18 -3.01 17.92
N ASP A 82 12.02 -2.15 17.35
CA ASP A 82 12.33 -0.82 17.88
C ASP A 82 11.64 0.30 17.10
N ILE A 83 10.81 -0.06 16.11
CA ILE A 83 10.12 0.90 15.24
C ILE A 83 8.62 0.63 15.17
N ASP A 84 7.85 1.69 14.91
CA ASP A 84 6.46 1.58 14.50
C ASP A 84 6.38 1.74 12.98
N PHE A 85 5.77 0.81 12.29
CA PHE A 85 5.56 0.90 10.84
C PHE A 85 4.58 2.01 10.49
N LEU A 86 4.96 2.85 9.55
CA LEU A 86 4.10 3.86 8.95
C LEU A 86 3.72 3.44 7.52
N PRO A 87 2.67 4.03 6.92
CA PRO A 87 2.48 3.88 5.47
C PRO A 87 3.79 4.23 4.77
N PRO A 88 4.28 3.41 3.83
CA PRO A 88 5.59 3.63 3.20
C PRO A 88 5.73 5.01 2.59
N VAL A 89 4.65 5.53 1.99
CA VAL A 89 4.53 6.92 1.53
C VAL A 89 3.14 7.46 1.85
N THR A 90 3.05 8.79 2.03
CA THR A 90 1.79 9.51 1.92
C THR A 90 1.74 10.06 0.50
N PRO A 91 0.77 9.65 -0.34
CA PRO A 91 0.70 10.10 -1.72
C PRO A 91 0.48 11.62 -1.79
N PRO A 92 1.04 12.32 -2.81
CA PRO A 92 0.82 13.75 -2.99
C PRO A 92 -0.66 14.07 -3.30
N ASN A 93 -1.35 13.11 -3.91
CA ASN A 93 -2.79 13.12 -4.11
C ASN A 93 -3.46 12.09 -3.19
N ASN A 94 -4.77 11.91 -3.29
CA ASN A 94 -5.46 10.82 -2.63
C ASN A 94 -5.06 9.47 -3.26
N VAL A 95 -5.27 8.37 -2.53
CA VAL A 95 -5.16 7.03 -3.14
C VAL A 95 -6.23 6.90 -4.21
N ILE A 96 -5.83 6.59 -5.44
CA ILE A 96 -6.74 6.31 -6.56
C ILE A 96 -7.07 4.82 -6.49
N ALA A 97 -8.35 4.46 -6.51
CA ALA A 97 -8.76 3.08 -6.37
C ALA A 97 -9.71 2.65 -7.51
N PHE A 98 -9.54 1.40 -7.94
CA PHE A 98 -10.37 0.76 -8.94
C PHE A 98 -11.24 -0.29 -8.28
N GLY A 99 -12.56 -0.10 -8.31
CA GLY A 99 -13.51 -1.11 -7.88
C GLY A 99 -13.95 -2.02 -9.04
N ARG A 100 -14.49 -3.21 -8.68
CA ARG A 100 -15.06 -4.16 -9.63
C ARG A 100 -14.06 -4.67 -10.68
N ASN A 101 -12.78 -4.78 -10.30
CA ASN A 101 -11.72 -5.20 -11.23
C ASN A 101 -11.48 -6.72 -11.23
N TYR A 102 -12.31 -7.48 -10.53
CA TYR A 102 -12.34 -8.94 -10.56
C TYR A 102 -13.77 -9.39 -10.81
N GLU A 103 -13.97 -10.31 -11.79
CA GLU A 103 -15.30 -10.71 -12.22
C GLU A 103 -16.09 -11.40 -11.10
N ASP A 104 -15.44 -12.30 -10.36
CA ASP A 104 -16.06 -13.02 -9.25
C ASP A 104 -16.45 -12.07 -8.11
N HIS A 105 -15.62 -11.06 -7.80
CA HIS A 105 -15.94 -10.02 -6.82
C HIS A 105 -17.13 -9.16 -7.24
N ALA A 106 -17.18 -8.74 -8.51
CA ALA A 106 -18.33 -7.99 -9.01
C ALA A 106 -19.62 -8.81 -8.92
N SER A 107 -19.54 -10.11 -9.26
CA SER A 107 -20.65 -11.04 -9.25
C SER A 107 -21.17 -11.33 -7.84
N GLU A 108 -20.29 -11.54 -6.83
CA GLU A 108 -20.70 -11.80 -5.43
C GLU A 108 -21.51 -10.66 -4.82
N LEU A 109 -21.27 -9.42 -5.28
CA LEU A 109 -21.99 -8.22 -4.83
C LEU A 109 -23.11 -7.79 -5.79
N ASN A 110 -23.45 -8.60 -6.80
CA ASN A 110 -24.45 -8.31 -7.84
C ASN A 110 -24.19 -7.00 -8.60
N HIS A 111 -22.94 -6.69 -8.89
CA HIS A 111 -22.53 -5.53 -9.69
C HIS A 111 -22.30 -5.91 -11.15
N GLU A 112 -22.70 -5.02 -12.06
CA GLU A 112 -22.34 -5.12 -13.46
C GLU A 112 -20.89 -4.66 -13.69
N VAL A 113 -20.18 -5.33 -14.61
CA VAL A 113 -18.76 -5.09 -14.91
C VAL A 113 -18.56 -4.04 -16.01
N ASP A 114 -19.63 -3.51 -16.58
CA ASP A 114 -19.62 -2.73 -17.82
C ASP A 114 -19.00 -1.33 -17.75
N SER A 115 -18.64 -0.83 -16.57
CA SER A 115 -18.09 0.52 -16.42
C SER A 115 -16.82 0.57 -15.58
N LEU A 116 -15.88 1.41 -16.00
CA LEU A 116 -14.73 1.79 -15.18
C LEU A 116 -15.22 2.45 -13.87
N TYR A 117 -15.09 1.76 -12.75
CA TYR A 117 -15.45 2.30 -11.44
C TYR A 117 -14.19 2.76 -10.73
N VAL A 118 -13.99 4.07 -10.69
CA VAL A 118 -12.83 4.72 -10.04
C VAL A 118 -13.33 5.61 -8.91
N PHE A 119 -12.66 5.50 -7.78
CA PHE A 119 -12.89 6.37 -6.63
C PHE A 119 -11.55 6.73 -5.97
N THR A 120 -11.60 7.53 -4.91
CA THR A 120 -10.42 7.87 -4.14
C THR A 120 -10.62 7.57 -2.67
N LYS A 121 -9.53 7.24 -1.98
CA LYS A 121 -9.47 7.24 -0.51
C LYS A 121 -8.67 8.46 -0.06
N ALA A 122 -9.13 9.11 1.00
CA ALA A 122 -8.42 10.25 1.57
C ALA A 122 -7.03 9.82 2.07
N ALA A 123 -6.01 10.65 1.87
CA ALA A 123 -4.68 10.39 2.43
C ALA A 123 -4.69 10.28 3.96
N SER A 124 -5.65 10.92 4.63
CA SER A 124 -5.87 10.81 6.09
C SER A 124 -6.40 9.45 6.55
N SER A 125 -6.86 8.59 5.64
CA SER A 125 -7.29 7.22 5.96
C SER A 125 -6.12 6.22 6.02
N LEU A 126 -4.93 6.62 5.57
CA LEU A 126 -3.75 5.74 5.55
C LEU A 126 -3.30 5.37 6.96
N THR A 127 -2.89 4.12 7.12
CA THR A 127 -2.21 3.62 8.31
C THR A 127 -1.16 2.58 7.92
N GLY A 128 -0.20 2.31 8.81
CA GLY A 128 0.89 1.35 8.56
C GLY A 128 0.52 -0.09 8.90
N ASP A 129 1.51 -0.95 8.78
CA ASP A 129 1.44 -2.34 9.24
C ASP A 129 1.34 -2.41 10.77
N GLU A 130 0.76 -3.50 11.29
CA GLU A 130 0.53 -3.75 12.72
C GLU A 130 -0.34 -2.68 13.41
N ALA A 131 -0.98 -1.78 12.65
CA ALA A 131 -1.81 -0.75 13.23
C ALA A 131 -3.12 -1.30 13.79
N THR A 132 -3.57 -0.66 14.85
CA THR A 132 -4.93 -0.86 15.37
C THR A 132 -5.87 0.14 14.71
N ILE A 133 -6.90 -0.34 14.02
CA ILE A 133 -7.87 0.49 13.32
C ILE A 133 -9.05 0.77 14.24
N PRO A 134 -9.54 2.03 14.33
CA PRO A 134 -10.77 2.33 15.05
C PRO A 134 -11.94 1.51 14.49
N ASN A 135 -12.77 0.95 15.36
CA ASN A 135 -13.91 0.11 14.94
C ASN A 135 -15.10 0.90 14.37
N HIS A 136 -15.11 2.22 14.49
CA HIS A 136 -16.13 3.13 13.96
C HIS A 136 -17.57 2.74 14.29
N LYS A 137 -17.82 2.08 15.43
CA LYS A 137 -19.17 1.60 15.84
C LYS A 137 -20.21 2.70 16.03
N ASP A 138 -19.77 3.93 16.18
CA ASP A 138 -20.63 5.12 16.18
C ASP A 138 -21.14 5.48 14.78
N ILE A 139 -20.54 4.95 13.73
CA ILE A 139 -20.84 5.21 12.32
C ILE A 139 -21.42 3.97 11.64
N THR A 140 -20.80 2.79 11.85
CA THR A 140 -21.14 1.57 11.12
C THR A 140 -20.97 0.30 11.95
N GLU A 141 -21.74 -0.74 11.62
CA GLU A 141 -21.55 -2.11 12.08
C GLU A 141 -21.11 -3.04 10.92
N GLN A 142 -20.80 -2.47 9.76
CA GLN A 142 -20.51 -3.23 8.53
C GLN A 142 -19.17 -2.85 7.93
N LEU A 143 -18.10 -2.87 8.77
CA LEU A 143 -16.74 -2.76 8.28
C LEU A 143 -16.31 -4.05 7.59
N ASP A 144 -15.70 -3.93 6.43
CA ASP A 144 -15.31 -5.02 5.57
C ASP A 144 -13.87 -4.85 5.09
N TYR A 145 -13.18 -5.93 4.80
CA TYR A 145 -11.80 -5.99 4.31
C TYR A 145 -11.77 -6.18 2.79
N GLU A 146 -10.76 -5.63 2.13
CA GLU A 146 -10.48 -5.80 0.71
C GLU A 146 -8.97 -5.82 0.48
N GLY A 147 -8.36 -7.00 0.39
CA GLY A 147 -6.92 -7.16 0.10
C GLY A 147 -6.62 -6.85 -1.36
N GLU A 148 -5.65 -5.96 -1.61
CA GLU A 148 -5.34 -5.45 -2.95
C GLU A 148 -3.84 -5.31 -3.20
N LEU A 149 -3.44 -5.49 -4.46
CA LEU A 149 -2.15 -5.02 -4.94
C LEU A 149 -2.21 -3.48 -5.10
N GLY A 150 -1.25 -2.77 -4.52
CA GLY A 150 -1.05 -1.35 -4.70
C GLY A 150 0.10 -1.06 -5.67
N ILE A 151 -0.10 -0.15 -6.60
CA ILE A 151 0.94 0.34 -7.52
C ILE A 151 1.45 1.68 -7.01
N VAL A 152 2.77 1.84 -6.95
CA VAL A 152 3.43 3.10 -6.59
C VAL A 152 4.03 3.73 -7.85
N ILE A 153 3.57 4.92 -8.19
CA ILE A 153 4.07 5.65 -9.36
C ILE A 153 5.46 6.23 -9.08
N GLY A 154 6.36 6.14 -10.04
CA GLY A 154 7.75 6.59 -9.95
C GLY A 154 8.11 7.73 -10.91
N LYS A 155 7.26 8.03 -11.90
CA LYS A 155 7.48 9.10 -12.87
C LYS A 155 6.22 9.93 -13.07
N SER A 156 6.38 11.24 -13.26
CA SER A 156 5.27 12.11 -13.64
C SER A 156 4.83 11.84 -15.09
N GLY A 157 3.51 11.84 -15.32
CA GLY A 157 2.95 11.71 -16.64
C GLY A 157 1.45 11.90 -16.71
N GLU A 158 0.97 12.29 -17.89
CA GLU A 158 -0.43 12.34 -18.25
C GLU A 158 -0.62 11.70 -19.63
N LYS A 159 -1.81 11.15 -19.90
CA LYS A 159 -2.13 10.48 -21.18
C LYS A 159 -1.08 9.44 -21.57
N ILE A 160 -0.65 8.65 -20.56
CA ILE A 160 0.39 7.65 -20.72
C ILE A 160 -0.10 6.55 -21.64
N PRO A 161 0.61 6.27 -22.75
CA PRO A 161 0.26 5.14 -23.63
C PRO A 161 0.41 3.82 -22.91
N ARG A 162 -0.50 2.86 -23.13
CA ARG A 162 -0.48 1.53 -22.53
C ARG A 162 0.91 0.86 -22.60
N GLY A 163 1.55 0.91 -23.78
CA GLY A 163 2.86 0.27 -24.00
C GLY A 163 4.02 0.90 -23.20
N LEU A 164 3.83 2.07 -22.56
CA LEU A 164 4.82 2.73 -21.71
C LEU A 164 4.40 2.73 -20.23
N ALA A 165 3.22 2.24 -19.91
CA ALA A 165 2.63 2.37 -18.57
C ALA A 165 3.51 1.78 -17.47
N LEU A 166 4.09 0.60 -17.70
CA LEU A 166 4.95 -0.08 -16.73
C LEU A 166 6.27 0.66 -16.43
N ASP A 167 6.70 1.57 -17.32
CA ASP A 167 7.88 2.41 -17.09
C ASP A 167 7.66 3.50 -16.04
N TYR A 168 6.38 3.79 -15.75
CA TYR A 168 5.98 4.78 -14.76
C TYR A 168 5.88 4.21 -13.35
N ILE A 169 5.95 2.89 -13.21
CA ILE A 169 5.88 2.21 -11.91
C ILE A 169 7.25 2.24 -11.24
N TYR A 170 7.27 2.64 -9.97
CA TYR A 170 8.43 2.50 -9.09
C TYR A 170 8.45 1.12 -8.43
N GLY A 171 7.32 0.68 -7.94
CA GLY A 171 7.18 -0.58 -7.22
C GLY A 171 5.75 -0.86 -6.81
N TYR A 172 5.61 -1.81 -5.91
CA TYR A 172 4.33 -2.35 -5.47
C TYR A 172 4.26 -2.41 -3.96
N THR A 173 3.05 -2.36 -3.42
CA THR A 173 2.76 -2.46 -1.99
C THR A 173 1.49 -3.26 -1.78
N ILE A 174 1.20 -3.63 -0.53
CA ILE A 174 -0.10 -4.21 -0.15
C ILE A 174 -1.00 -3.09 0.32
N ILE A 175 -2.28 -3.16 -0.02
CA ILE A 175 -3.34 -2.29 0.47
C ILE A 175 -4.46 -3.16 1.02
N ASN A 176 -5.06 -2.73 2.13
CA ASN A 176 -6.36 -3.21 2.55
C ASN A 176 -7.36 -2.07 2.40
N ASP A 177 -8.23 -2.14 1.39
CA ASP A 177 -9.22 -1.12 1.09
C ASP A 177 -10.47 -1.28 1.98
N ILE A 178 -10.27 -1.03 3.29
CA ILE A 178 -11.36 -1.17 4.27
C ILE A 178 -12.55 -0.30 3.89
N THR A 179 -13.73 -0.91 3.97
CA THR A 179 -14.97 -0.39 3.44
C THR A 179 -16.08 -0.38 4.51
N ASP A 180 -16.73 0.74 4.68
CA ASP A 180 -18.01 0.82 5.38
C ASP A 180 -19.16 0.50 4.41
N ARG A 181 -19.73 -0.71 4.49
CA ARG A 181 -20.81 -1.15 3.60
C ARG A 181 -22.12 -0.40 3.83
N THR A 182 -22.34 0.10 5.03
CA THR A 182 -23.51 0.94 5.33
C THR A 182 -23.44 2.26 4.56
N ALA A 183 -22.32 2.96 4.64
CA ALA A 183 -22.12 4.19 3.89
C ALA A 183 -22.09 3.94 2.38
N GLN A 184 -21.46 2.83 1.93
CA GLN A 184 -21.39 2.46 0.52
C GLN A 184 -22.77 2.27 -0.11
N SER A 185 -23.72 1.67 0.62
CA SER A 185 -25.08 1.43 0.14
C SER A 185 -25.99 2.67 0.19
N SER A 186 -25.62 3.66 0.98
CA SER A 186 -26.45 4.87 1.22
C SER A 186 -25.98 6.11 0.46
N HIS A 187 -24.83 6.05 -0.24
CA HIS A 187 -24.27 7.17 -0.98
C HIS A 187 -23.90 6.75 -2.41
N ASP A 188 -24.12 7.64 -3.37
CA ASP A 188 -23.77 7.40 -4.78
C ASP A 188 -22.24 7.33 -5.01
N GLN A 189 -21.45 7.98 -4.14
CA GLN A 189 -19.99 8.03 -4.25
C GLN A 189 -19.31 7.24 -3.11
N ALA A 190 -18.30 6.47 -3.43
CA ALA A 190 -17.59 5.63 -2.48
C ALA A 190 -16.69 6.41 -1.51
N PHE A 191 -16.42 7.71 -1.72
CA PHE A 191 -15.43 8.45 -0.94
C PHE A 191 -15.62 8.34 0.57
N LEU A 192 -16.84 8.52 1.07
CA LEU A 192 -17.13 8.44 2.52
C LEU A 192 -16.94 7.02 3.06
N SER A 193 -17.46 6.03 2.36
CA SER A 193 -17.38 4.61 2.74
C SER A 193 -15.97 4.05 2.74
N LYS A 194 -15.04 4.69 2.03
CA LYS A 194 -13.66 4.26 1.79
C LYS A 194 -12.61 5.13 2.49
N SER A 195 -13.02 6.18 3.24
CA SER A 195 -12.09 7.18 3.79
C SER A 195 -12.19 7.38 5.30
N LEU A 196 -12.79 6.44 6.03
CA LEU A 196 -12.75 6.45 7.49
C LEU A 196 -11.29 6.47 8.00
N THR A 197 -11.07 7.05 9.16
CA THR A 197 -9.73 7.08 9.77
C THR A 197 -9.18 5.66 9.93
N GLY A 198 -7.98 5.41 9.44
CA GLY A 198 -7.34 4.10 9.47
C GLY A 198 -7.86 3.09 8.44
N ALA A 199 -8.85 3.44 7.59
CA ALA A 199 -9.48 2.54 6.64
C ALA A 199 -8.64 2.26 5.37
N CYS A 200 -7.35 2.61 5.37
CA CYS A 200 -6.42 2.30 4.30
C CYS A 200 -5.05 1.83 4.82
N PRO A 201 -5.00 0.66 5.46
CA PRO A 201 -3.72 0.03 5.78
C PRO A 201 -2.91 -0.19 4.52
N MET A 202 -1.64 0.25 4.52
CA MET A 202 -0.73 0.15 3.39
C MET A 202 0.68 -0.20 3.85
N GLY A 203 1.31 -1.18 3.20
CA GLY A 203 2.70 -1.53 3.47
C GLY A 203 2.94 -3.04 3.62
N PRO A 204 3.89 -3.46 4.49
CA PRO A 204 4.85 -2.62 5.21
C PRO A 204 5.88 -1.96 4.29
N TYR A 205 6.04 -2.47 3.06
CA TYR A 205 7.08 -2.05 2.13
C TYR A 205 6.52 -1.54 0.81
N ILE A 206 7.30 -0.67 0.15
CA ILE A 206 7.31 -0.57 -1.31
C ILE A 206 8.41 -1.53 -1.79
N VAL A 207 8.00 -2.56 -2.51
CA VAL A 207 8.91 -3.50 -3.19
C VAL A 207 9.15 -2.99 -4.60
N THR A 208 10.41 -2.72 -4.94
CA THR A 208 10.74 -2.18 -6.26
C THR A 208 10.40 -3.16 -7.38
N LYS A 209 10.06 -2.64 -8.56
CA LYS A 209 9.55 -3.44 -9.67
C LYS A 209 10.49 -4.55 -10.15
N ASP A 210 11.80 -4.39 -9.96
CA ASP A 210 12.81 -5.40 -10.28
C ASP A 210 12.73 -6.63 -9.35
N GLU A 211 12.22 -6.47 -8.11
CA GLU A 211 12.00 -7.59 -7.18
C GLU A 211 10.63 -8.27 -7.36
N LEU A 212 9.72 -7.68 -8.13
CA LEU A 212 8.44 -8.28 -8.52
C LEU A 212 8.26 -8.20 -10.05
N PRO A 213 8.96 -9.05 -10.81
CA PRO A 213 8.98 -8.96 -12.28
C PRO A 213 7.66 -9.40 -12.94
N ALA A 214 6.78 -10.11 -12.24
CA ALA A 214 5.52 -10.60 -12.75
C ALA A 214 4.34 -10.17 -11.85
N PRO A 215 4.05 -8.88 -11.72
CA PRO A 215 3.00 -8.37 -10.82
C PRO A 215 1.58 -8.78 -11.24
N GLU A 216 1.41 -9.25 -12.48
CA GLU A 216 0.14 -9.73 -13.02
C GLU A 216 -0.07 -11.24 -12.81
N ASN A 217 0.73 -11.87 -11.98
CA ASN A 217 0.59 -13.28 -11.62
C ASN A 217 1.10 -13.52 -10.19
N VAL A 218 0.51 -12.85 -9.22
CA VAL A 218 0.78 -13.03 -7.80
C VAL A 218 -0.51 -13.34 -7.05
N ASN A 219 -0.43 -14.20 -6.04
CA ASN A 219 -1.59 -14.52 -5.22
C ASN A 219 -1.83 -13.42 -4.20
N ILE A 220 -3.09 -13.11 -3.95
CA ILE A 220 -3.58 -12.22 -2.91
C ILE A 220 -4.41 -13.07 -1.95
N VAL A 221 -3.94 -13.22 -0.73
CA VAL A 221 -4.63 -14.01 0.31
C VAL A 221 -4.96 -13.10 1.48
N THR A 222 -6.25 -12.99 1.81
CA THR A 222 -6.71 -12.29 3.01
C THR A 222 -7.23 -13.28 4.02
N LYS A 223 -6.79 -13.15 5.27
CA LYS A 223 -7.26 -13.94 6.41
C LYS A 223 -7.86 -13.02 7.47
N VAL A 224 -8.95 -13.48 8.07
CA VAL A 224 -9.53 -12.90 9.28
C VAL A 224 -9.44 -13.93 10.39
N ASN A 225 -8.78 -13.62 11.50
CA ASN A 225 -8.54 -14.55 12.62
C ASN A 225 -7.94 -15.91 12.16
N ASN A 226 -6.98 -15.84 11.22
CA ASN A 226 -6.35 -17.00 10.57
C ASN A 226 -7.25 -17.84 9.62
N GLU A 227 -8.53 -17.51 9.46
CA GLU A 227 -9.40 -18.11 8.45
C GLU A 227 -9.19 -17.41 7.10
N ILE A 228 -8.95 -18.20 6.03
CA ILE A 228 -8.85 -17.66 4.68
C ILE A 228 -10.23 -17.15 4.25
N ARG A 229 -10.29 -15.90 3.83
CA ARG A 229 -11.48 -15.24 3.32
C ARG A 229 -11.38 -14.90 1.83
N GLN A 230 -10.24 -14.40 1.40
CA GLN A 230 -9.95 -14.15 0.00
C GLN A 230 -8.73 -14.99 -0.41
N ASP A 231 -8.80 -15.60 -1.59
CA ASP A 231 -7.71 -16.36 -2.21
C ASP A 231 -7.83 -16.20 -3.72
N GLY A 232 -7.21 -15.16 -4.26
CA GLY A 232 -7.29 -14.80 -5.68
C GLY A 232 -5.91 -14.50 -6.26
N ASN A 233 -5.86 -14.28 -7.58
CA ASN A 233 -4.62 -14.00 -8.30
C ASN A 233 -4.77 -12.75 -9.15
N THR A 234 -3.74 -11.89 -9.19
CA THR A 234 -3.75 -10.67 -10.01
C THR A 234 -3.94 -10.95 -11.51
N GLY A 235 -3.68 -12.16 -11.96
CA GLY A 235 -4.00 -12.62 -13.31
C GLY A 235 -5.48 -12.61 -13.64
N GLU A 236 -6.37 -12.60 -12.64
CA GLU A 236 -7.83 -12.55 -12.77
C GLU A 236 -8.37 -11.12 -12.90
N MET A 237 -7.52 -10.09 -12.78
CA MET A 237 -7.93 -8.71 -13.01
C MET A 237 -8.54 -8.53 -14.39
N ILE A 238 -9.68 -7.86 -14.47
CA ILE A 238 -10.36 -7.49 -15.71
C ILE A 238 -9.52 -6.46 -16.47
N LEU A 239 -9.18 -5.35 -15.82
CA LEU A 239 -8.23 -4.36 -16.33
C LEU A 239 -6.83 -4.65 -15.78
N LYS A 240 -5.89 -4.91 -16.68
CA LYS A 240 -4.51 -5.16 -16.31
C LYS A 240 -3.80 -3.87 -15.85
N ILE A 241 -2.67 -4.01 -15.19
CA ILE A 241 -1.92 -2.90 -14.58
C ILE A 241 -1.62 -1.79 -15.60
N ASP A 242 -1.20 -2.15 -16.81
CA ASP A 242 -0.90 -1.21 -17.89
C ASP A 242 -2.17 -0.46 -18.37
N GLU A 243 -3.32 -1.13 -18.38
CA GLU A 243 -4.60 -0.53 -18.74
C GLU A 243 -5.10 0.42 -17.64
N LEU A 244 -4.92 0.08 -16.37
CA LEU A 244 -5.29 0.95 -15.24
C LEU A 244 -4.56 2.30 -15.35
N ILE A 245 -3.23 2.26 -15.56
CA ILE A 245 -2.40 3.45 -15.71
C ILE A 245 -2.80 4.25 -16.95
N GLU A 246 -2.98 3.59 -18.11
CA GLU A 246 -3.45 4.25 -19.33
C GLU A 246 -4.78 4.97 -19.11
N LYS A 247 -5.76 4.26 -18.53
CA LYS A 247 -7.10 4.80 -18.36
C LYS A 247 -7.13 5.99 -17.40
N ILE A 248 -6.52 5.87 -16.21
CA ILE A 248 -6.56 6.96 -15.23
C ILE A 248 -5.74 8.17 -15.69
N SER A 249 -4.59 7.97 -16.33
CA SER A 249 -3.72 9.07 -16.79
C SER A 249 -4.32 9.90 -17.92
N LYS A 250 -5.41 9.46 -18.54
CA LYS A 250 -6.20 10.27 -19.49
C LYS A 250 -6.93 11.44 -18.81
N TYR A 251 -7.23 11.30 -17.52
CA TYR A 251 -8.03 12.26 -16.74
C TYR A 251 -7.23 12.92 -15.62
N VAL A 252 -6.25 12.23 -15.05
CA VAL A 252 -5.50 12.67 -13.89
C VAL A 252 -4.00 12.57 -14.20
N ALA A 253 -3.27 13.68 -14.02
CA ALA A 253 -1.81 13.64 -14.08
C ALA A 253 -1.27 12.83 -12.91
N LEU A 254 -0.39 11.87 -13.18
CA LEU A 254 0.26 11.03 -12.18
C LEU A 254 1.61 11.61 -11.80
N HIS A 255 1.97 11.47 -10.53
CA HIS A 255 3.23 11.98 -9.96
C HIS A 255 3.94 10.89 -9.14
N PRO A 256 5.27 10.99 -8.97
CA PRO A 256 5.99 10.05 -8.09
C PRO A 256 5.41 10.02 -6.70
N GLY A 257 5.14 8.81 -6.21
CA GLY A 257 4.49 8.56 -4.93
C GLY A 257 2.96 8.50 -4.97
N ASP A 258 2.31 8.76 -6.12
CA ASP A 258 0.89 8.45 -6.27
C ASP A 258 0.66 6.95 -6.14
N ILE A 259 -0.45 6.59 -5.52
CA ILE A 259 -0.84 5.21 -5.23
C ILE A 259 -2.09 4.86 -6.02
N ILE A 260 -2.05 3.69 -6.67
CA ILE A 260 -3.21 3.09 -7.34
C ILE A 260 -3.52 1.75 -6.69
N ALA A 261 -4.69 1.64 -6.07
CA ALA A 261 -5.26 0.38 -5.59
C ALA A 261 -5.99 -0.32 -6.73
N THR A 262 -5.65 -1.59 -6.99
CA THR A 262 -6.00 -2.26 -8.26
C THR A 262 -7.32 -3.02 -8.23
N GLY A 263 -7.99 -3.03 -7.09
CA GLY A 263 -9.19 -3.84 -6.84
C GLY A 263 -8.89 -5.13 -6.10
N THR A 264 -9.92 -5.71 -5.53
CA THR A 264 -9.87 -6.89 -4.66
C THR A 264 -10.52 -8.11 -5.31
N PRO A 265 -10.01 -9.34 -5.08
CA PRO A 265 -10.68 -10.58 -5.48
C PRO A 265 -11.92 -10.86 -4.62
N ALA A 266 -12.73 -11.86 -5.01
CA ALA A 266 -13.88 -12.32 -4.26
C ALA A 266 -13.53 -12.82 -2.85
N GLY A 267 -14.54 -12.92 -1.97
CA GLY A 267 -14.43 -13.39 -0.59
C GLY A 267 -14.49 -12.28 0.45
N VAL A 268 -14.97 -11.08 0.08
CA VAL A 268 -15.24 -10.01 1.05
C VAL A 268 -16.36 -10.39 1.99
N GLY A 269 -16.39 -9.82 3.19
CA GLY A 269 -17.38 -10.14 4.21
C GLY A 269 -18.83 -9.92 3.77
N ALA A 270 -19.08 -8.90 2.96
CA ALA A 270 -20.40 -8.62 2.38
C ALA A 270 -20.86 -9.69 1.38
N GLY A 271 -19.94 -10.38 0.70
CA GLY A 271 -20.23 -11.45 -0.28
C GLY A 271 -20.55 -12.80 0.37
N LEU A 272 -20.22 -12.99 1.65
CA LEU A 272 -20.46 -14.25 2.35
C LEU A 272 -21.96 -14.48 2.64
N GLN A 273 -22.35 -15.74 2.82
CA GLN A 273 -23.72 -16.12 3.12
C GLN A 273 -23.83 -16.91 4.44
N PRO A 274 -24.29 -16.31 5.56
CA PRO A 274 -24.67 -14.91 5.71
C PRO A 274 -23.45 -13.96 5.69
N PRO A 275 -23.64 -12.64 5.44
CA PRO A 275 -22.57 -11.66 5.49
C PRO A 275 -21.83 -11.65 6.83
N GLN A 276 -20.50 -11.47 6.80
CA GLN A 276 -19.63 -11.48 7.98
C GLN A 276 -18.70 -10.26 7.97
N PHE A 277 -19.04 -9.25 8.75
CA PHE A 277 -18.27 -8.02 8.88
C PHE A 277 -17.29 -8.10 10.04
N LEU A 278 -16.23 -7.28 9.98
CA LEU A 278 -15.22 -7.19 11.02
C LEU A 278 -15.79 -6.79 12.37
N GLN A 279 -15.32 -7.44 13.42
CA GLN A 279 -15.73 -7.22 14.79
C GLN A 279 -14.55 -6.74 15.65
N PRO A 280 -14.79 -6.02 16.75
CA PRO A 280 -13.73 -5.63 17.68
C PRO A 280 -12.92 -6.82 18.15
N GLY A 281 -11.61 -6.74 17.98
CA GLY A 281 -10.66 -7.81 18.30
C GLY A 281 -10.30 -8.71 17.12
N ASP A 282 -10.92 -8.50 15.95
CA ASP A 282 -10.52 -9.25 14.75
C ASP A 282 -9.13 -8.81 14.26
N GLU A 283 -8.38 -9.79 13.80
CA GLU A 283 -7.10 -9.62 13.12
C GLU A 283 -7.27 -9.87 11.62
N VAL A 284 -6.86 -8.92 10.80
CA VAL A 284 -6.84 -9.08 9.34
C VAL A 284 -5.41 -9.15 8.83
N LYS A 285 -5.10 -10.16 8.05
CA LYS A 285 -3.79 -10.37 7.41
C LYS A 285 -3.97 -10.46 5.89
N VAL A 286 -3.34 -9.55 5.17
CA VAL A 286 -3.28 -9.61 3.70
C VAL A 286 -1.86 -9.97 3.30
N THR A 287 -1.72 -11.04 2.53
CA THR A 287 -0.43 -11.52 2.00
C THR A 287 -0.46 -11.46 0.48
N ILE A 288 0.60 -10.93 -0.11
CA ILE A 288 0.84 -10.98 -1.56
C ILE A 288 2.20 -11.59 -1.81
N ASP A 289 2.25 -12.58 -2.69
CA ASP A 289 3.47 -13.31 -3.04
C ASP A 289 4.62 -12.37 -3.41
N ASN A 290 5.80 -12.63 -2.85
CA ASN A 290 7.03 -11.87 -3.05
C ASN A 290 7.01 -10.40 -2.56
N LEU A 291 5.86 -9.86 -2.16
CA LEU A 291 5.80 -8.54 -1.52
C LEU A 291 6.07 -8.66 -0.02
N SER A 292 5.09 -9.05 0.73
CA SER A 292 5.13 -9.16 2.17
C SER A 292 3.78 -9.67 2.70
N LEU A 293 3.51 -9.33 3.96
CA LEU A 293 2.24 -9.43 4.64
C LEU A 293 1.98 -8.09 5.34
N ILE A 294 0.76 -7.58 5.29
CA ILE A 294 0.28 -6.50 6.14
C ILE A 294 -0.69 -7.06 7.18
N HIS A 295 -0.53 -6.64 8.42
CA HIS A 295 -1.33 -7.09 9.55
C HIS A 295 -1.97 -5.89 10.25
N ILE A 296 -3.25 -6.00 10.53
CA ILE A 296 -4.00 -5.01 11.30
C ILE A 296 -4.88 -5.70 12.32
N SER A 297 -5.22 -5.00 13.40
CA SER A 297 -6.20 -5.43 14.37
C SER A 297 -7.25 -4.35 14.62
N GLU A 298 -8.46 -4.76 14.98
CA GLU A 298 -9.46 -3.85 15.50
C GLU A 298 -9.38 -3.77 17.04
N PRO A 299 -9.52 -2.60 17.66
CA PRO A 299 -9.47 -2.48 19.11
C PRO A 299 -10.67 -3.17 19.76
N THR A 300 -10.42 -3.94 20.81
CA THR A 300 -11.46 -4.56 21.64
C THR A 300 -12.25 -3.55 22.46
N ARG A 301 -11.76 -2.31 22.58
CA ARG A 301 -12.40 -1.19 23.28
C ARG A 301 -12.30 0.08 22.43
N LEU A 302 -13.32 0.95 22.54
CA LEU A 302 -13.24 2.32 22.03
C LEU A 302 -11.98 2.97 22.61
N LEU A 303 -11.05 3.36 21.74
CA LEU A 303 -10.02 4.30 22.13
C LEU A 303 -10.75 5.60 22.45
N SER A 304 -10.80 5.99 23.73
CA SER A 304 -11.28 7.32 24.11
C SER A 304 -10.37 8.34 23.46
N ILE A 305 -10.94 9.14 22.59
CA ILE A 305 -10.31 10.33 22.01
C ILE A 305 -10.08 11.36 23.11
#